data_2846cb13d8031151ff333a4cad317842
#
_entry.id   2846cb13d8031151ff333a4cad317842
#
_cell.length_a   1.000
_cell.length_b   1.000
_cell.length_c   1.000
_cell.angle_alpha   90.00
_cell.angle_beta   90.00
_cell.angle_gamma   90.00
#
_symmetry.space_group_name_H-M   'P 1'
#
loop_
_entity.id
_entity.type
_entity.pdbx_description
1 polymer ?
#
loop_
_entity_poly.entity_id
_entity_poly.type
_entity_poly.pdbx_seq_one_letter_code
_entity_poly.pdbx_strand_id
1 'polypeptide(L)'
;MGPITLNAIEECAPKVAAVTMAAIVQQESGGNPLALHDNTTGQSYRPASLAEAARLARTLIQAGHSVDLGLAQINSRNLPALGLDADQVFAPCSNLRAAQVILLGAWSQSGGSLRGALSAYNTGNATGITGARYSARVYAQAGVVVPAIPGGILARWIGSDLAQPRPDLPPVQPRIAWMPEASPLAPNGSGLGPKW
;
A
#
# COMPACT_ATOMS: atom_id res chain seq x y z
N MET A 1 -17.77 -12.92 3.91
CA MET A 1 -16.36 -13.24 3.66
C MET A 1 -15.64 -13.23 5.00
N GLY A 2 -14.79 -14.25 5.27
CA GLY A 2 -13.94 -14.26 6.47
C GLY A 2 -12.79 -13.25 6.37
N PRO A 3 -12.08 -12.97 7.49
CA PRO A 3 -10.89 -12.11 7.48
C PRO A 3 -9.82 -12.72 6.57
N ILE A 4 -9.08 -11.85 5.86
CA ILE A 4 -7.97 -12.31 5.03
C ILE A 4 -6.82 -12.78 5.93
N THR A 5 -6.27 -13.96 5.65
CA THR A 5 -5.17 -14.53 6.41
C THR A 5 -3.82 -14.18 5.79
N LEU A 6 -2.73 -14.25 6.59
CA LEU A 6 -1.37 -14.04 6.07
C LEU A 6 -1.01 -15.03 4.96
N ASN A 7 -1.42 -16.30 5.09
CA ASN A 7 -1.20 -17.31 4.05
C ASN A 7 -1.88 -16.93 2.72
N ALA A 8 -3.14 -16.46 2.78
CA ALA A 8 -3.84 -16.01 1.59
C ALA A 8 -3.19 -14.77 0.96
N ILE A 9 -2.63 -13.87 1.77
CA ILE A 9 -1.85 -12.72 1.29
C ILE A 9 -0.58 -13.20 0.59
N GLU A 10 0.15 -14.12 1.19
CA GLU A 10 1.39 -14.68 0.61
C GLU A 10 1.15 -15.39 -0.73
N GLU A 11 0.07 -16.17 -0.83
CA GLU A 11 -0.33 -16.82 -2.07
C GLU A 11 -0.73 -15.81 -3.18
N CYS A 12 -1.42 -14.74 -2.83
CA CYS A 12 -1.91 -13.75 -3.78
C CYS A 12 -0.87 -12.69 -4.17
N ALA A 13 0.08 -12.39 -3.28
CA ALA A 13 1.10 -11.34 -3.45
C ALA A 13 2.50 -11.83 -3.03
N PRO A 14 3.03 -12.90 -3.61
CA PRO A 14 4.23 -13.60 -3.13
C PRO A 14 5.53 -12.79 -3.24
N LYS A 15 5.54 -11.69 -3.98
CA LYS A 15 6.73 -10.82 -4.14
C LYS A 15 6.82 -9.71 -3.09
N VAL A 16 5.84 -9.61 -2.19
CA VAL A 16 5.81 -8.66 -1.07
C VAL A 16 5.66 -9.44 0.21
N ALA A 17 6.46 -9.14 1.23
CA ALA A 17 6.33 -9.81 2.53
C ALA A 17 4.88 -9.70 3.04
N ALA A 18 4.30 -10.83 3.45
CA ALA A 18 2.90 -10.89 3.86
C ALA A 18 2.55 -9.88 4.96
N VAL A 19 3.47 -9.64 5.91
CA VAL A 19 3.30 -8.64 6.96
C VAL A 19 3.22 -7.21 6.41
N THR A 20 3.99 -6.88 5.38
CA THR A 20 3.95 -5.56 4.73
C THR A 20 2.62 -5.37 4.00
N MET A 21 2.20 -6.37 3.22
CA MET A 21 0.93 -6.29 2.51
C MET A 21 -0.25 -6.26 3.48
N ALA A 22 -0.22 -7.04 4.57
CA ALA A 22 -1.24 -7.01 5.62
C ALA A 22 -1.34 -5.62 6.28
N ALA A 23 -0.20 -4.98 6.53
CA ALA A 23 -0.15 -3.63 7.10
C ALA A 23 -0.75 -2.58 6.14
N ILE A 24 -0.50 -2.70 4.83
CA ILE A 24 -1.15 -1.87 3.80
C ILE A 24 -2.66 -2.10 3.84
N VAL A 25 -3.12 -3.34 3.74
CA VAL A 25 -4.55 -3.69 3.77
C VAL A 25 -5.24 -3.14 5.03
N GLN A 26 -4.60 -3.27 6.18
CA GLN A 26 -5.14 -2.72 7.43
C GLN A 26 -5.23 -1.18 7.40
N GLN A 27 -4.20 -0.52 6.87
CA GLN A 27 -4.17 0.94 6.75
C GLN A 27 -5.19 1.47 5.75
N GLU A 28 -5.41 0.78 4.63
CA GLU A 28 -6.24 1.24 3.52
C GLU A 28 -7.73 1.01 3.77
N SER A 29 -8.12 -0.19 4.15
CA SER A 29 -9.52 -0.60 4.23
C SER A 29 -9.96 -1.16 5.58
N GLY A 30 -9.01 -1.37 6.51
CA GLY A 30 -9.25 -2.15 7.72
C GLY A 30 -9.57 -3.62 7.42
N GLY A 31 -9.08 -4.13 6.28
CA GLY A 31 -9.35 -5.50 5.83
C GLY A 31 -10.70 -5.69 5.13
N ASN A 32 -11.43 -4.62 4.80
CA ASN A 32 -12.71 -4.71 4.09
C ASN A 32 -12.50 -4.85 2.58
N PRO A 33 -12.83 -6.01 1.97
CA PRO A 33 -12.65 -6.21 0.52
C PRO A 33 -13.62 -5.42 -0.35
N LEU A 34 -14.70 -4.88 0.22
CA LEU A 34 -15.73 -4.13 -0.49
C LEU A 34 -15.67 -2.62 -0.23
N ALA A 35 -14.62 -2.14 0.45
CA ALA A 35 -14.45 -0.72 0.72
C ALA A 35 -14.25 0.07 -0.59
N LEU A 36 -14.89 1.25 -0.68
CA LEU A 36 -14.65 2.23 -1.73
C LEU A 36 -14.39 3.60 -1.09
N HIS A 37 -13.49 4.35 -1.69
CA HIS A 37 -13.31 5.77 -1.40
C HIS A 37 -13.35 6.57 -2.69
N ASP A 38 -14.25 7.53 -2.77
CA ASP A 38 -14.38 8.45 -3.89
C ASP A 38 -13.52 9.68 -3.67
N ASN A 39 -12.37 9.74 -4.34
CA ASN A 39 -11.41 10.83 -4.23
C ASN A 39 -11.95 12.16 -4.80
N THR A 40 -12.98 12.11 -5.65
CA THR A 40 -13.59 13.30 -6.24
C THR A 40 -14.47 14.03 -5.26
N THR A 41 -15.21 13.29 -4.43
CA THR A 41 -16.12 13.85 -3.44
C THR A 41 -15.63 13.75 -2.00
N GLY A 42 -14.60 12.91 -1.75
CA GLY A 42 -14.09 12.57 -0.42
C GLY A 42 -14.98 11.60 0.36
N GLN A 43 -15.98 10.98 -0.29
CA GLN A 43 -16.92 10.09 0.36
C GLN A 43 -16.42 8.64 0.40
N SER A 44 -16.58 7.97 1.54
CA SER A 44 -16.28 6.55 1.71
C SER A 44 -17.55 5.73 1.80
N TYR A 45 -17.52 4.52 1.22
CA TYR A 45 -18.64 3.60 1.17
C TYR A 45 -18.23 2.22 1.68
N ARG A 46 -19.19 1.52 2.29
CA ARG A 46 -19.04 0.15 2.77
C ARG A 46 -20.22 -0.69 2.32
N PRO A 47 -20.30 -1.07 1.03
CA PRO A 47 -21.38 -1.89 0.50
C PRO A 47 -21.52 -3.21 1.23
N ALA A 48 -22.75 -3.70 1.34
CA ALA A 48 -23.06 -4.96 2.02
C ALA A 48 -22.78 -6.20 1.15
N SER A 49 -22.66 -6.03 -0.17
CA SER A 49 -22.43 -7.12 -1.12
C SER A 49 -21.48 -6.75 -2.24
N LEU A 50 -20.86 -7.77 -2.85
CA LEU A 50 -20.01 -7.59 -4.02
C LEU A 50 -20.78 -6.95 -5.18
N ALA A 51 -22.02 -7.37 -5.41
CA ALA A 51 -22.85 -6.82 -6.48
C ALA A 51 -23.11 -5.32 -6.28
N GLU A 52 -23.34 -4.90 -5.05
CA GLU A 52 -23.52 -3.49 -4.70
C GLU A 52 -22.22 -2.70 -4.87
N ALA A 53 -21.09 -3.24 -4.40
CA ALA A 53 -19.77 -2.60 -4.55
C ALA A 53 -19.41 -2.40 -6.02
N ALA A 54 -19.54 -3.43 -6.83
CA ALA A 54 -19.25 -3.38 -8.26
C ALA A 54 -20.17 -2.41 -9.02
N ARG A 55 -21.47 -2.41 -8.72
CA ARG A 55 -22.42 -1.47 -9.31
C ARG A 55 -22.06 -0.03 -8.95
N LEU A 56 -21.79 0.25 -7.68
CA LEU A 56 -21.40 1.59 -7.21
C LEU A 56 -20.10 2.05 -7.87
N ALA A 57 -19.08 1.18 -7.90
CA ALA A 57 -17.81 1.48 -8.55
C ALA A 57 -18.01 1.86 -10.03
N ARG A 58 -18.76 1.05 -10.79
CA ARG A 58 -19.07 1.36 -12.19
C ARG A 58 -19.77 2.70 -12.36
N THR A 59 -20.77 2.99 -11.51
CA THR A 59 -21.52 4.25 -11.56
C THR A 59 -20.61 5.45 -11.35
N LEU A 60 -19.75 5.40 -10.33
CA LEU A 60 -18.82 6.49 -10.02
C LEU A 60 -17.77 6.66 -11.13
N ILE A 61 -17.18 5.56 -11.61
CA ILE A 61 -16.18 5.57 -12.69
C ILE A 61 -16.79 6.13 -13.99
N GLN A 62 -18.01 5.73 -14.36
CA GLN A 62 -18.71 6.25 -15.53
C GLN A 62 -19.04 7.74 -15.40
N ALA A 63 -19.26 8.22 -14.18
CA ALA A 63 -19.41 9.65 -13.90
C ALA A 63 -18.07 10.43 -13.92
N GLY A 64 -16.94 9.77 -14.20
CA GLY A 64 -15.62 10.38 -14.29
C GLY A 64 -14.89 10.53 -12.94
N HIS A 65 -15.43 9.93 -11.87
CA HIS A 65 -14.80 9.99 -10.56
C HIS A 65 -13.53 9.12 -10.48
N SER A 66 -12.59 9.55 -9.64
CA SER A 66 -11.45 8.74 -9.22
C SER A 66 -11.82 8.00 -7.94
N VAL A 67 -11.82 6.68 -7.97
CA VAL A 67 -12.31 5.85 -6.86
C VAL A 67 -11.25 4.82 -6.46
N ASP A 68 -10.99 4.71 -5.16
CA ASP A 68 -10.13 3.68 -4.60
C ASP A 68 -10.97 2.47 -4.17
N LEU A 69 -10.53 1.25 -4.49
CA LEU A 69 -11.35 0.05 -4.52
C LEU A 69 -10.71 -1.12 -3.76
N GLY A 70 -11.47 -1.72 -2.86
CA GLY A 70 -11.17 -3.00 -2.24
C GLY A 70 -10.13 -2.94 -1.12
N LEU A 71 -9.50 -4.10 -0.84
CA LEU A 71 -8.60 -4.32 0.29
C LEU A 71 -7.46 -3.30 0.39
N ALA A 72 -6.75 -3.10 -0.70
CA ALA A 72 -5.57 -2.24 -0.78
C ALA A 72 -5.86 -0.91 -1.49
N GLN A 73 -7.14 -0.55 -1.61
CA GLN A 73 -7.64 0.71 -2.17
C GLN A 73 -7.01 1.04 -3.54
N ILE A 74 -7.18 0.11 -4.49
CA ILE A 74 -6.65 0.27 -5.85
C ILE A 74 -7.42 1.37 -6.57
N ASN A 75 -6.72 2.42 -7.02
CA ASN A 75 -7.36 3.52 -7.73
C ASN A 75 -7.89 3.07 -9.10
N SER A 76 -9.12 3.48 -9.42
CA SER A 76 -9.83 3.12 -10.64
C SER A 76 -9.09 3.50 -11.93
N ARG A 77 -8.25 4.54 -11.90
CA ARG A 77 -7.43 4.97 -13.04
C ARG A 77 -6.32 3.98 -13.39
N ASN A 78 -5.94 3.11 -12.43
CA ASN A 78 -4.93 2.08 -12.64
C ASN A 78 -5.50 0.78 -13.22
N LEU A 79 -6.83 0.57 -13.16
CA LEU A 79 -7.46 -0.69 -13.57
C LEU A 79 -7.12 -1.10 -15.02
N PRO A 80 -7.15 -0.19 -16.02
CA PRO A 80 -6.80 -0.57 -17.40
C PRO A 80 -5.37 -1.08 -17.52
N ALA A 81 -4.41 -0.44 -16.88
CA ALA A 81 -3.00 -0.86 -16.91
C ALA A 81 -2.76 -2.18 -16.17
N LEU A 82 -3.64 -2.53 -15.22
CA LEU A 82 -3.59 -3.77 -14.44
C LEU A 82 -4.40 -4.91 -15.10
N GLY A 83 -5.10 -4.64 -16.20
CA GLY A 83 -5.98 -5.61 -16.86
C GLY A 83 -7.18 -6.02 -15.99
N LEU A 84 -7.67 -5.11 -15.15
CA LEU A 84 -8.80 -5.33 -14.25
C LEU A 84 -9.98 -4.44 -14.63
N ASP A 85 -11.17 -4.90 -14.29
CA ASP A 85 -12.40 -4.11 -14.32
C ASP A 85 -12.95 -3.85 -12.89
N ALA A 86 -14.05 -3.10 -12.81
CA ALA A 86 -14.69 -2.72 -11.55
C ALA A 86 -15.33 -3.90 -10.81
N ASP A 87 -15.51 -5.05 -11.42
CA ASP A 87 -16.01 -6.27 -10.79
C ASP A 87 -14.86 -7.11 -10.23
N GLN A 88 -13.82 -7.27 -11.03
CA GLN A 88 -12.66 -8.12 -10.71
C GLN A 88 -11.80 -7.55 -9.59
N VAL A 89 -11.75 -6.23 -9.45
CA VAL A 89 -10.90 -5.56 -8.45
C VAL A 89 -11.32 -5.87 -7.01
N PHE A 90 -12.57 -6.24 -6.76
CA PHE A 90 -13.04 -6.61 -5.42
C PHE A 90 -12.73 -8.06 -5.03
N ALA A 91 -12.30 -8.90 -5.97
CA ALA A 91 -11.79 -10.22 -5.62
C ALA A 91 -10.49 -10.08 -4.83
N PRO A 92 -10.38 -10.63 -3.60
CA PRO A 92 -9.24 -10.40 -2.71
C PRO A 92 -7.88 -10.64 -3.39
N CYS A 93 -7.73 -11.76 -4.10
CA CYS A 93 -6.48 -12.09 -4.77
C CYS A 93 -6.15 -11.14 -5.93
N SER A 94 -7.15 -10.71 -6.71
CA SER A 94 -6.94 -9.72 -7.78
C SER A 94 -6.50 -8.38 -7.22
N ASN A 95 -7.13 -7.94 -6.13
CA ASN A 95 -6.77 -6.69 -5.46
C ASN A 95 -5.35 -6.71 -4.89
N LEU A 96 -4.97 -7.81 -4.22
CA LEU A 96 -3.62 -7.97 -3.65
C LEU A 96 -2.54 -8.08 -4.73
N ARG A 97 -2.81 -8.77 -5.85
CA ARG A 97 -1.91 -8.80 -7.01
C ARG A 97 -1.71 -7.41 -7.60
N ALA A 98 -2.79 -6.65 -7.75
CA ALA A 98 -2.73 -5.26 -8.20
C ALA A 98 -1.89 -4.40 -7.27
N ALA A 99 -2.12 -4.50 -5.96
CA ALA A 99 -1.33 -3.81 -4.94
C ALA A 99 0.15 -4.17 -5.02
N GLN A 100 0.47 -5.45 -5.20
CA GLN A 100 1.86 -5.90 -5.39
C GLN A 100 2.51 -5.25 -6.61
N VAL A 101 1.82 -5.22 -7.77
CA VAL A 101 2.35 -4.60 -8.99
C VAL A 101 2.64 -3.12 -8.77
N ILE A 102 1.70 -2.39 -8.18
CA ILE A 102 1.86 -0.96 -7.88
C ILE A 102 3.03 -0.74 -6.91
N LEU A 103 3.09 -1.51 -5.81
CA LEU A 103 4.14 -1.36 -4.81
C LEU A 103 5.53 -1.68 -5.35
N LEU A 104 5.67 -2.71 -6.18
CA LEU A 104 6.94 -3.06 -6.81
C LEU A 104 7.39 -1.99 -7.82
N GLY A 105 6.46 -1.40 -8.58
CA GLY A 105 6.75 -0.25 -9.42
C GLY A 105 7.26 0.94 -8.62
N ALA A 106 6.57 1.28 -7.53
CA ALA A 106 6.97 2.33 -6.60
C ALA A 106 8.32 2.05 -5.92
N TRP A 107 8.59 0.77 -5.59
CA TRP A 107 9.88 0.33 -5.07
C TRP A 107 11.03 0.58 -6.05
N SER A 108 10.84 0.21 -7.31
CA SER A 108 11.83 0.47 -8.36
C SER A 108 12.10 1.97 -8.53
N GLN A 109 11.04 2.78 -8.58
CA GLN A 109 11.13 4.24 -8.72
C GLN A 109 11.80 4.93 -7.51
N SER A 110 11.63 4.38 -6.31
CA SER A 110 12.23 4.91 -5.08
C SER A 110 13.68 4.48 -4.84
N GLY A 111 14.30 3.80 -5.80
CA GLY A 111 15.67 3.28 -5.67
C GLY A 111 15.80 2.19 -4.60
N GLY A 112 14.76 1.38 -4.39
CA GLY A 112 14.77 0.30 -3.41
C GLY A 112 14.48 0.75 -1.97
N SER A 113 13.88 1.91 -1.78
CA SER A 113 13.47 2.40 -0.45
C SER A 113 12.02 2.02 -0.14
N LEU A 114 11.77 1.18 0.88
CA LEU A 114 10.40 0.84 1.29
C LEU A 114 9.61 2.08 1.71
N ARG A 115 10.22 3.00 2.44
CA ARG A 115 9.57 4.26 2.82
C ARG A 115 9.19 5.06 1.59
N GLY A 116 10.07 5.15 0.60
CA GLY A 116 9.81 5.82 -0.66
C GLY A 116 8.73 5.12 -1.47
N ALA A 117 8.75 3.78 -1.52
CA ALA A 117 7.74 2.97 -2.19
C ALA A 117 6.35 3.15 -1.58
N LEU A 118 6.24 3.11 -0.25
CA LEU A 118 4.99 3.36 0.46
C LEU A 118 4.50 4.80 0.27
N SER A 119 5.42 5.78 0.29
CA SER A 119 5.09 7.17 -0.04
C SER A 119 4.49 7.28 -1.45
N ALA A 120 5.16 6.71 -2.44
CA ALA A 120 4.71 6.72 -3.83
C ALA A 120 3.41 5.92 -4.03
N TYR A 121 3.25 4.81 -3.32
CA TYR A 121 2.00 4.02 -3.34
C TYR A 121 0.77 4.88 -3.00
N ASN A 122 0.87 5.73 -1.97
CA ASN A 122 -0.23 6.59 -1.52
C ASN A 122 -0.36 7.91 -2.30
N THR A 123 0.76 8.49 -2.74
CA THR A 123 0.77 9.88 -3.27
C THR A 123 1.25 10.00 -4.70
N GLY A 124 1.76 8.92 -5.30
CA GLY A 124 2.51 8.97 -6.56
C GLY A 124 3.92 9.59 -6.43
N ASN A 125 4.34 9.99 -5.21
CA ASN A 125 5.62 10.66 -4.97
C ASN A 125 6.40 9.98 -3.83
N ALA A 126 7.66 9.58 -4.12
CA ALA A 126 8.52 8.89 -3.16
C ALA A 126 9.05 9.77 -2.01
N THR A 127 9.00 11.10 -2.10
CA THR A 127 9.72 12.03 -1.20
C THR A 127 8.84 13.03 -0.44
N GLY A 128 7.54 13.02 -0.61
CA GLY A 128 6.63 13.99 -0.01
C GLY A 128 6.37 13.77 1.49
N ILE A 129 6.05 14.84 2.25
CA ILE A 129 5.69 14.78 3.68
C ILE A 129 4.43 13.93 3.91
N THR A 130 3.43 14.06 3.04
CA THR A 130 2.18 13.28 3.10
C THR A 130 2.47 11.78 2.99
N GLY A 131 3.30 11.38 2.03
CA GLY A 131 3.72 10.00 1.86
C GLY A 131 4.58 9.49 3.01
N ALA A 132 5.42 10.33 3.62
CA ALA A 132 6.17 9.95 4.81
C ALA A 132 5.25 9.65 6.02
N ARG A 133 4.17 10.42 6.18
CA ARG A 133 3.15 10.16 7.20
C ARG A 133 2.39 8.85 6.93
N TYR A 134 2.07 8.58 5.67
CA TYR A 134 1.47 7.32 5.26
C TYR A 134 2.40 6.14 5.57
N SER A 135 3.67 6.21 5.16
CA SER A 135 4.66 5.16 5.44
C SER A 135 4.77 4.87 6.94
N ALA A 136 4.78 5.91 7.79
CA ALA A 136 4.80 5.75 9.24
C ALA A 136 3.56 5.02 9.78
N ARG A 137 2.37 5.28 9.22
CA ARG A 137 1.16 4.55 9.61
C ARG A 137 1.21 3.08 9.20
N VAL A 138 1.67 2.77 7.99
CA VAL A 138 1.84 1.38 7.55
C VAL A 138 2.84 0.63 8.44
N TYR A 139 3.96 1.25 8.80
CA TYR A 139 4.91 0.66 9.75
C TYR A 139 4.27 0.40 11.11
N ALA A 140 3.46 1.34 11.62
CA ALA A 140 2.74 1.15 12.89
C ALA A 140 1.76 -0.03 12.81
N GLN A 141 1.06 -0.22 11.69
CA GLN A 141 0.19 -1.39 11.47
C GLN A 141 0.99 -2.71 11.46
N ALA A 142 2.22 -2.69 10.99
CA ALA A 142 3.12 -3.85 11.03
C ALA A 142 3.75 -4.09 12.41
N GLY A 143 3.44 -3.26 13.40
CA GLY A 143 4.07 -3.33 14.73
C GLY A 143 5.51 -2.83 14.76
N VAL A 144 5.95 -2.14 13.71
CA VAL A 144 7.32 -1.57 13.64
C VAL A 144 7.30 -0.14 14.18
N VAL A 145 8.06 0.11 15.24
CA VAL A 145 8.31 1.46 15.71
C VAL A 145 9.31 2.13 14.76
N VAL A 146 8.84 3.09 13.98
CA VAL A 146 9.72 3.88 13.10
C VAL A 146 10.52 4.85 14.00
N PRO A 147 11.85 4.81 13.98
CA PRO A 147 12.65 5.82 14.66
C PRO A 147 12.25 7.21 14.17
N ALA A 148 12.08 8.15 15.09
CA ALA A 148 11.74 9.53 14.74
C ALA A 148 12.81 10.09 13.80
N ILE A 149 12.36 10.69 12.69
CA ILE A 149 13.27 11.40 11.79
C ILE A 149 13.74 12.64 12.54
N PRO A 150 15.05 12.84 12.77
CA PRO A 150 15.55 14.04 13.44
C PRO A 150 15.01 15.30 12.75
N GLY A 151 14.38 16.20 13.52
CA GLY A 151 13.77 17.43 13.01
C GLY A 151 12.36 17.29 12.41
N GLY A 152 11.78 16.09 12.32
CA GLY A 152 10.42 15.88 11.86
C GLY A 152 9.35 16.20 12.91
N ILE A 153 8.10 16.51 12.46
CA ILE A 153 6.96 16.76 13.36
C ILE A 153 6.70 15.57 14.30
N LEU A 154 6.97 14.34 13.85
CA LEU A 154 6.86 13.13 14.66
C LEU A 154 7.91 13.05 15.78
N ALA A 155 9.07 13.70 15.63
CA ALA A 155 10.07 13.79 16.69
C ALA A 155 9.59 14.57 17.91
N ARG A 156 8.62 15.49 17.74
CA ARG A 156 7.98 16.23 18.85
C ARG A 156 6.87 15.45 19.55
N TRP A 157 6.34 14.42 18.92
CA TRP A 157 5.24 13.58 19.44
C TRP A 157 5.74 12.44 20.31
N ILE A 158 6.93 11.94 20.05
CA ILE A 158 7.61 10.98 20.90
C ILE A 158 8.33 11.81 21.95
N GLY A 159 7.68 12.01 23.10
CA GLY A 159 8.24 12.77 24.20
C GLY A 159 9.67 12.33 24.53
N SER A 160 10.45 13.24 25.09
CA SER A 160 11.88 13.11 25.42
C SER A 160 12.27 11.83 26.17
N ASP A 161 11.31 11.09 26.73
CA ASP A 161 11.55 9.87 27.52
C ASP A 161 11.88 8.62 26.70
N LEU A 162 11.61 8.61 25.38
CA LEU A 162 11.99 7.51 24.47
C LEU A 162 13.32 7.77 23.73
N ALA A 163 13.94 8.92 23.92
CA ALA A 163 15.20 9.30 23.28
C ALA A 163 16.45 8.79 24.01
N GLN A 164 16.31 8.07 25.12
CA GLN A 164 17.46 7.45 25.80
C GLN A 164 17.72 6.07 25.20
N PRO A 165 18.88 5.82 24.57
CA PRO A 165 19.29 4.49 24.18
C PRO A 165 19.35 3.64 25.45
N ARG A 166 18.61 2.52 25.49
CA ARG A 166 18.79 1.52 26.54
C ARG A 166 20.18 0.89 26.34
N PRO A 167 21.11 1.04 27.26
CA PRO A 167 22.49 0.63 27.03
C PRO A 167 22.72 -0.88 27.03
N ASP A 168 21.70 -1.64 27.27
CA ASP A 168 21.74 -3.09 27.51
C ASP A 168 21.16 -3.95 26.41
N LEU A 169 20.61 -3.39 25.33
CA LEU A 169 20.16 -4.15 24.18
C LEU A 169 21.20 -4.03 23.06
N PRO A 170 21.73 -5.16 22.54
CA PRO A 170 22.54 -5.11 21.35
C PRO A 170 21.75 -4.44 20.23
N PRO A 171 22.39 -3.66 19.34
CA PRO A 171 21.71 -3.02 18.24
C PRO A 171 21.01 -4.11 17.40
N VAL A 172 19.68 -4.11 17.43
CA VAL A 172 18.89 -4.95 16.54
C VAL A 172 19.12 -4.41 15.14
N GLN A 173 20.04 -5.03 14.41
CA GLN A 173 20.11 -4.82 12.98
C GLN A 173 18.79 -5.37 12.41
N PRO A 174 17.94 -4.54 11.80
CA PRO A 174 16.77 -5.03 11.13
C PRO A 174 17.24 -5.99 10.03
N ARG A 175 17.11 -7.29 10.26
CA ARG A 175 17.17 -8.26 9.17
C ARG A 175 15.91 -8.02 8.36
N ILE A 176 16.06 -7.27 7.28
CA ILE A 176 15.01 -7.10 6.29
C ILE A 176 14.93 -8.43 5.54
N ALA A 177 14.15 -9.37 6.10
CA ALA A 177 13.96 -10.72 5.55
C ALA A 177 13.11 -10.73 4.25
N TRP A 178 12.85 -9.56 3.67
CA TRP A 178 11.96 -9.39 2.51
C TRP A 178 12.67 -8.79 1.28
N MET A 179 13.99 -8.75 1.23
CA MET A 179 14.68 -8.44 -0.02
C MET A 179 14.39 -9.58 -1.01
N PRO A 180 13.61 -9.35 -2.08
CA PRO A 180 13.65 -10.28 -3.19
C PRO A 180 15.08 -10.30 -3.69
N GLU A 181 15.67 -11.49 -3.87
CA GLU A 181 16.92 -11.60 -4.62
C GLU A 181 16.76 -10.80 -5.91
N ALA A 182 17.67 -9.87 -6.15
CA ALA A 182 17.66 -9.07 -7.35
C ALA A 182 17.79 -10.01 -8.55
N SER A 183 16.69 -10.33 -9.19
CA SER A 183 16.73 -10.94 -10.52
C SER A 183 17.45 -9.94 -11.43
N PRO A 184 18.51 -10.34 -12.15
CA PRO A 184 19.19 -9.45 -13.06
C PRO A 184 18.17 -8.98 -14.10
N LEU A 185 17.86 -7.69 -14.09
CA LEU A 185 17.08 -7.05 -15.12
C LEU A 185 17.81 -7.19 -16.43
N ALA A 186 17.21 -7.87 -17.41
CA ALA A 186 17.66 -7.87 -18.77
C ALA A 186 17.74 -6.42 -19.29
N PRO A 187 18.82 -6.03 -19.99
CA PRO A 187 18.92 -4.68 -20.52
C PRO A 187 18.00 -4.51 -21.74
N ASN A 188 17.32 -3.37 -21.79
CA ASN A 188 16.69 -2.76 -22.96
C ASN A 188 15.28 -3.24 -23.37
N GLY A 189 14.35 -2.38 -23.07
CA GLY A 189 13.03 -2.31 -23.67
C GLY A 189 12.38 -0.96 -23.31
N SER A 190 12.39 -0.08 -24.28
CA SER A 190 11.87 1.29 -24.30
C SER A 190 10.54 1.50 -23.55
N GLY A 191 10.57 2.43 -22.65
CA GLY A 191 9.60 3.39 -22.19
C GLY A 191 8.11 3.20 -22.51
N LEU A 192 7.37 2.87 -21.46
CA LEU A 192 6.06 3.43 -21.15
C LEU A 192 5.85 3.18 -19.66
N GLY A 193 6.32 4.11 -18.84
CA GLY A 193 5.99 4.13 -17.42
C GLY A 193 4.50 4.47 -17.24
N PRO A 194 3.79 3.80 -16.32
CA PRO A 194 2.43 4.18 -16.01
C PRO A 194 2.40 5.61 -15.48
N LYS A 195 1.51 6.42 -16.05
CA LYS A 195 1.18 7.74 -15.50
C LYS A 195 0.36 7.51 -14.24
N TRP A 196 0.92 7.85 -13.12
CA TRP A 196 0.27 7.88 -11.81
C TRP A 196 -0.66 9.07 -11.69
#